data_a0c77be3e3c2828d6c7f3a670f819146
#
_entry.id   a0c77be3e3c2828d6c7f3a670f819146
#
_cell.length_a   1.000
_cell.length_b   1.000
_cell.length_c   1.000
_cell.angle_alpha   90.00
_cell.angle_beta   90.00
_cell.angle_gamma   90.00
#
_symmetry.space_group_name_H-M   'P 1'
#
loop_
_entity.id
_entity.type
_entity.pdbx_description
1 polymer ?
#
loop_
_entity_poly.entity_id
_entity_poly.type
_entity_poly.pdbx_seq_one_letter_code
_entity_poly.pdbx_strand_id
1 'polypeptide(L)'
;MTDNFEIKKKILDKIKQYDRIIITRHFRPDGDAIGSTKGLAGILKLSFPQKEVYVLNEDSSQYLAFLGGEDAPIDDEKYADALVIVCDTATTDRISNKKYALGKELIKIDHHIDVKPYGDLSWVDEERSSLCEMIADFWLTFKDELKIDDEAATCIFTGMVTDSGRFKFSSVDGDTMRRAAALLDVGINTEWIYSNLNLDDFDVFKFEAYVYKKMKISKNGVAYIYVDKAMQKKFKLTNEQASNVVSYL
;
A
#
# COMPACT_ATOMS: atom_id res chain seq x y z
N MET A 1 12.48 20.25 2.27
CA MET A 1 11.42 19.41 2.87
C MET A 1 10.28 20.32 3.23
N THR A 2 9.15 20.18 2.56
CA THR A 2 7.90 20.81 3.00
C THR A 2 7.54 20.18 4.34
N ASP A 3 7.47 21.01 5.38
CA ASP A 3 7.00 20.55 6.68
C ASP A 3 5.49 20.27 6.57
N ASN A 4 5.15 19.01 6.31
CA ASN A 4 3.77 18.54 6.19
C ASN A 4 3.09 18.41 7.58
N PHE A 5 3.65 19.00 8.64
CA PHE A 5 3.15 18.88 10.00
C PHE A 5 1.69 19.33 10.14
N GLU A 6 1.33 20.48 9.56
CA GLU A 6 -0.02 21.04 9.69
C GLU A 6 -1.10 20.13 9.07
N ILE A 7 -0.82 19.52 7.90
CA ILE A 7 -1.77 18.61 7.29
C ILE A 7 -1.87 17.29 8.08
N LYS A 8 -0.73 16.75 8.53
CA LYS A 8 -0.69 15.56 9.38
C LYS A 8 -1.47 15.79 10.69
N LYS A 9 -1.29 16.96 11.31
CA LYS A 9 -2.04 17.33 12.52
C LYS A 9 -3.55 17.40 12.27
N LYS A 10 -3.99 18.01 11.17
CA LYS A 10 -5.41 18.05 10.79
C LYS A 10 -5.98 16.64 10.59
N ILE A 11 -5.22 15.74 9.96
CA ILE A 11 -5.62 14.33 9.77
C ILE A 11 -5.77 13.64 11.13
N LEU A 12 -4.79 13.80 12.04
CA LEU A 12 -4.88 13.21 13.38
C LEU A 12 -6.07 13.76 14.17
N ASP A 13 -6.32 15.08 14.09
CA ASP A 13 -7.46 15.72 14.75
C ASP A 13 -8.80 15.17 14.20
N LYS A 14 -8.89 14.91 12.88
CA LYS A 14 -10.06 14.25 12.27
C LYS A 14 -10.20 12.80 12.74
N ILE A 15 -9.13 12.03 12.74
CA ILE A 15 -9.12 10.66 13.28
C ILE A 15 -9.65 10.64 14.72
N LYS A 16 -9.26 11.61 15.55
CA LYS A 16 -9.75 11.70 16.94
C LYS A 16 -11.23 12.01 17.05
N GLN A 17 -11.81 12.78 16.11
CA GLN A 17 -13.22 13.22 16.13
C GLN A 17 -14.22 12.12 15.79
N TYR A 18 -13.81 11.11 15.02
CA TYR A 18 -14.69 10.05 14.52
C TYR A 18 -14.54 8.77 15.35
N ASP A 19 -15.66 8.15 15.73
CA ASP A 19 -15.65 6.86 16.41
C ASP A 19 -15.43 5.70 15.43
N ARG A 20 -15.82 5.89 14.16
CA ARG A 20 -15.65 4.89 13.10
C ARG A 20 -14.79 5.42 11.97
N ILE A 21 -13.81 4.60 11.57
CA ILE A 21 -12.86 4.90 10.50
C ILE A 21 -12.85 3.73 9.52
N ILE A 22 -13.01 4.03 8.25
CA ILE A 22 -12.95 3.07 7.15
C ILE A 22 -11.77 3.44 6.28
N ILE A 23 -10.84 2.50 6.10
CA ILE A 23 -9.64 2.69 5.29
C ILE A 23 -9.79 1.86 4.03
N THR A 24 -9.49 2.46 2.89
CA THR A 24 -9.56 1.80 1.58
C THR A 24 -8.40 2.25 0.68
N ARG A 25 -8.19 1.54 -0.41
CA ARG A 25 -7.09 1.70 -1.37
C ARG A 25 -7.56 1.51 -2.81
N HIS A 26 -6.62 1.56 -3.76
CA HIS A 26 -6.93 1.25 -5.16
C HIS A 26 -7.22 -0.25 -5.37
N PHE A 27 -7.98 -0.58 -6.43
CA PHE A 27 -8.16 -1.96 -6.87
C PHE A 27 -6.88 -2.50 -7.53
N ARG A 28 -6.72 -3.85 -7.53
CA ARG A 28 -5.48 -4.55 -7.90
C ARG A 28 -4.31 -4.05 -7.06
N PRO A 29 -4.36 -4.29 -5.77
CA PRO A 29 -3.41 -3.70 -4.83
C PRO A 29 -2.01 -4.27 -5.03
N ASP A 30 -1.03 -3.40 -4.84
CA ASP A 30 0.36 -3.74 -4.64
C ASP A 30 0.73 -3.74 -3.15
N GLY A 31 2.03 -3.83 -2.86
CA GLY A 31 2.50 -3.89 -1.47
C GLY A 31 2.33 -2.59 -0.73
N ASP A 32 2.40 -1.45 -1.41
CA ASP A 32 2.23 -0.13 -0.79
C ASP A 32 0.76 0.11 -0.42
N ALA A 33 -0.16 -0.21 -1.31
CA ALA A 33 -1.60 -0.10 -1.05
C ALA A 33 -2.05 -0.97 0.13
N ILE A 34 -1.60 -2.23 0.21
CA ILE A 34 -1.93 -3.13 1.33
C ILE A 34 -1.18 -2.72 2.60
N GLY A 35 0.12 -2.45 2.48
CA GLY A 35 0.98 -2.09 3.60
C GLY A 35 0.53 -0.82 4.31
N SER A 36 0.20 0.22 3.55
CA SER A 36 -0.25 1.51 4.09
C SER A 36 -1.60 1.41 4.79
N THR A 37 -2.59 0.73 4.17
CA THR A 37 -3.93 0.59 4.76
C THR A 37 -3.92 -0.24 6.04
N LYS A 38 -3.23 -1.39 6.03
CA LYS A 38 -3.14 -2.27 7.19
C LYS A 38 -2.25 -1.69 8.28
N GLY A 39 -1.13 -1.09 7.90
CA GLY A 39 -0.25 -0.41 8.84
C GLY A 39 -0.94 0.75 9.56
N LEU A 40 -1.66 1.60 8.80
CA LEU A 40 -2.45 2.68 9.41
C LEU A 40 -3.56 2.12 10.32
N ALA A 41 -4.28 1.09 9.88
CA ALA A 41 -5.32 0.47 10.69
C ALA A 41 -4.75 -0.12 11.99
N GLY A 42 -3.60 -0.81 11.95
CA GLY A 42 -2.92 -1.34 13.12
C GLY A 42 -2.53 -0.25 14.11
N ILE A 43 -1.90 0.83 13.62
CA ILE A 43 -1.58 2.01 14.43
C ILE A 43 -2.85 2.58 15.11
N LEU A 44 -3.94 2.74 14.35
CA LEU A 44 -5.16 3.34 14.89
C LEU A 44 -5.88 2.41 15.89
N LYS A 45 -5.99 1.11 15.61
CA LYS A 45 -6.57 0.10 16.51
C LYS A 45 -5.81 0.05 17.84
N LEU A 46 -4.48 0.12 17.79
CA LEU A 46 -3.63 0.09 18.98
C LEU A 46 -3.65 1.40 19.78
N SER A 47 -3.71 2.54 19.08
CA SER A 47 -3.69 3.87 19.72
C SER A 47 -5.04 4.30 20.26
N PHE A 48 -6.13 3.86 19.62
CA PHE A 48 -7.50 4.25 19.93
C PHE A 48 -8.42 3.01 20.00
N PRO A 49 -8.23 2.12 20.99
CA PRO A 49 -8.92 0.83 21.06
C PRO A 49 -10.45 0.94 21.20
N GLN A 50 -10.96 2.12 21.53
CA GLN A 50 -12.40 2.41 21.58
C GLN A 50 -13.04 2.69 20.21
N LYS A 51 -12.23 2.90 19.17
CA LYS A 51 -12.72 3.21 17.82
C LYS A 51 -12.95 1.94 16.99
N GLU A 52 -13.96 2.00 16.15
CA GLU A 52 -14.17 0.99 15.11
C GLU A 52 -13.32 1.32 13.88
N VAL A 53 -12.27 0.57 13.62
CA VAL A 53 -11.38 0.77 12.47
C VAL A 53 -11.47 -0.44 11.55
N TYR A 54 -11.82 -0.20 10.30
CA TYR A 54 -12.01 -1.22 9.27
C TYR A 54 -11.13 -0.97 8.06
N VAL A 55 -10.56 -2.03 7.47
CA VAL A 55 -9.93 -2.02 6.14
C VAL A 55 -10.87 -2.73 5.19
N LEU A 56 -11.57 -1.98 4.34
CA LEU A 56 -12.63 -2.49 3.49
C LEU A 56 -12.32 -2.25 2.00
N ASN A 57 -12.10 -3.34 1.28
CA ASN A 57 -11.84 -3.35 -0.15
C ASN A 57 -12.61 -4.49 -0.82
N GLU A 58 -12.84 -4.40 -2.15
CA GLU A 58 -13.60 -5.43 -2.91
C GLU A 58 -12.67 -6.49 -3.53
N ASP A 59 -11.36 -6.29 -3.46
CA ASP A 59 -10.36 -7.18 -4.01
C ASP A 59 -9.19 -7.39 -3.05
N SER A 60 -8.39 -8.43 -3.31
CA SER A 60 -7.21 -8.79 -2.52
C SER A 60 -6.08 -9.24 -3.43
N SER A 61 -4.85 -9.26 -2.92
CA SER A 61 -3.70 -9.86 -3.57
C SER A 61 -3.37 -11.21 -2.94
N GLN A 62 -3.27 -12.26 -3.76
CA GLN A 62 -2.84 -13.57 -3.29
C GLN A 62 -1.34 -13.56 -2.95
N TYR A 63 -0.55 -12.81 -3.68
CA TYR A 63 0.89 -12.63 -3.46
C TYR A 63 1.20 -11.99 -2.10
N LEU A 64 0.34 -11.08 -1.63
CA LEU A 64 0.52 -10.36 -0.37
C LEU A 64 -0.38 -10.90 0.77
N ALA A 65 -0.97 -12.08 0.59
CA ALA A 65 -1.85 -12.69 1.60
C ALA A 65 -1.16 -12.96 2.94
N PHE A 66 0.15 -13.02 2.97
CA PHE A 66 0.94 -13.14 4.21
C PHE A 66 0.81 -11.92 5.13
N LEU A 67 0.39 -10.75 4.62
CA LEU A 67 0.08 -9.56 5.43
C LEU A 67 -1.33 -9.60 6.06
N GLY A 68 -2.04 -10.72 5.95
CA GLY A 68 -3.39 -10.92 6.48
C GLY A 68 -4.52 -10.56 5.51
N GLY A 69 -5.76 -10.92 5.88
CA GLY A 69 -6.96 -10.68 5.08
C GLY A 69 -7.54 -9.27 5.24
N GLU A 70 -8.58 -8.98 4.46
CA GLU A 70 -9.41 -7.78 4.59
C GLU A 70 -10.47 -7.99 5.69
N ASP A 71 -10.96 -6.89 6.28
CA ASP A 71 -12.09 -6.97 7.21
C ASP A 71 -13.38 -7.36 6.46
N ALA A 72 -14.32 -8.00 7.16
CA ALA A 72 -15.62 -8.36 6.59
C ALA A 72 -16.42 -7.09 6.23
N PRO A 73 -17.20 -7.12 5.12
CA PRO A 73 -18.07 -6.01 4.75
C PRO A 73 -19.01 -5.61 5.89
N ILE A 74 -19.29 -4.32 6.00
CA ILE A 74 -20.22 -3.76 6.97
C ILE A 74 -21.46 -3.18 6.25
N ASP A 75 -22.53 -2.93 7.02
CA ASP A 75 -23.75 -2.34 6.52
C ASP A 75 -23.53 -0.89 6.04
N ASP A 76 -24.26 -0.48 5.00
CA ASP A 76 -24.12 0.85 4.39
C ASP A 76 -24.41 1.98 5.38
N GLU A 77 -25.33 1.77 6.32
CA GLU A 77 -25.68 2.72 7.37
C GLU A 77 -24.47 3.10 8.25
N LYS A 78 -23.53 2.17 8.41
CA LYS A 78 -22.29 2.43 9.18
C LYS A 78 -21.30 3.37 8.49
N TYR A 79 -21.48 3.63 7.19
CA TYR A 79 -20.67 4.63 6.50
C TYR A 79 -21.12 6.05 6.80
N ALA A 80 -22.41 6.29 7.05
CA ALA A 80 -22.99 7.64 7.16
C ALA A 80 -22.40 8.51 8.28
N ASP A 81 -21.80 7.92 9.30
CA ASP A 81 -21.12 8.62 10.41
C ASP A 81 -19.61 8.34 10.45
N ALA A 82 -19.07 7.63 9.45
CA ALA A 82 -17.68 7.25 9.39
C ALA A 82 -16.79 8.29 8.70
N LEU A 83 -15.52 8.36 9.15
CA LEU A 83 -14.43 8.95 8.41
C LEU A 83 -13.89 7.90 7.42
N VAL A 84 -13.88 8.21 6.13
CA VAL A 84 -13.24 7.36 5.12
C VAL A 84 -11.86 7.91 4.81
N ILE A 85 -10.83 7.06 4.88
CA ILE A 85 -9.46 7.39 4.50
C ILE A 85 -9.10 6.55 3.28
N VAL A 86 -8.85 7.23 2.17
CA VAL A 86 -8.38 6.61 0.92
C VAL A 86 -6.88 6.73 0.85
N CYS A 87 -6.22 5.59 0.83
CA CYS A 87 -4.77 5.44 0.77
C CYS A 87 -4.34 5.07 -0.66
N ASP A 88 -3.20 5.59 -1.10
CA ASP A 88 -2.49 5.14 -2.29
C ASP A 88 -3.37 5.07 -3.54
N THR A 89 -4.13 6.14 -3.79
CA THR A 89 -5.08 6.14 -4.91
C THR A 89 -5.14 7.52 -5.57
N ALA A 90 -4.55 7.63 -6.75
CA ALA A 90 -4.46 8.90 -7.48
C ALA A 90 -5.83 9.44 -7.89
N THR A 91 -6.78 8.57 -8.29
CA THR A 91 -8.09 8.97 -8.84
C THR A 91 -9.23 8.11 -8.28
N THR A 92 -10.41 8.71 -8.13
CA THR A 92 -11.58 8.06 -7.50
C THR A 92 -12.10 6.84 -8.24
N ASP A 93 -11.91 6.76 -9.55
CA ASP A 93 -12.29 5.58 -10.36
C ASP A 93 -11.48 4.33 -9.99
N ARG A 94 -10.29 4.52 -9.43
CA ARG A 94 -9.42 3.43 -8.96
C ARG A 94 -9.71 2.95 -7.53
N ILE A 95 -10.52 3.65 -6.73
CA ILE A 95 -10.84 3.23 -5.37
C ILE A 95 -11.54 1.86 -5.41
N SER A 96 -11.02 0.89 -4.63
CA SER A 96 -11.53 -0.47 -4.55
C SER A 96 -12.91 -0.52 -3.88
N ASN A 97 -13.05 0.09 -2.72
CA ASN A 97 -14.32 0.17 -2.00
C ASN A 97 -15.29 1.16 -2.68
N LYS A 98 -16.26 0.68 -3.43
CA LYS A 98 -17.20 1.54 -4.17
C LYS A 98 -18.20 2.31 -3.27
N LYS A 99 -18.27 1.95 -1.98
CA LYS A 99 -19.09 2.64 -0.98
C LYS A 99 -18.37 3.79 -0.27
N TYR A 100 -17.12 4.09 -0.65
CA TYR A 100 -16.32 5.16 -0.03
C TYR A 100 -17.06 6.51 0.06
N ALA A 101 -17.87 6.83 -0.96
CA ALA A 101 -18.63 8.08 -1.03
C ALA A 101 -19.85 8.16 -0.09
N LEU A 102 -20.19 7.07 0.60
CA LEU A 102 -21.21 7.06 1.65
C LEU A 102 -20.68 7.60 2.99
N GLY A 103 -19.36 7.75 3.12
CA GLY A 103 -18.72 8.29 4.32
C GLY A 103 -19.10 9.75 4.57
N LYS A 104 -19.12 10.13 5.84
CA LYS A 104 -19.43 11.51 6.27
C LYS A 104 -18.37 12.51 5.88
N GLU A 105 -17.13 12.09 5.88
CA GLU A 105 -15.96 12.88 5.48
C GLU A 105 -14.93 11.98 4.82
N LEU A 106 -14.21 12.51 3.83
CA LEU A 106 -13.24 11.78 3.02
C LEU A 106 -11.86 12.40 3.15
N ILE A 107 -10.87 11.60 3.55
CA ILE A 107 -9.46 12.00 3.54
C ILE A 107 -8.73 11.22 2.43
N LYS A 108 -7.93 11.93 1.63
CA LYS A 108 -6.96 11.34 0.71
C LYS A 108 -5.56 11.40 1.33
N ILE A 109 -4.83 10.26 1.33
CA ILE A 109 -3.40 10.22 1.63
C ILE A 109 -2.72 9.47 0.48
N ASP A 110 -1.81 10.13 -0.23
CA ASP A 110 -1.28 9.60 -1.50
C ASP A 110 0.13 10.15 -1.79
N HIS A 111 0.90 9.41 -2.59
CA HIS A 111 2.21 9.86 -3.07
C HIS A 111 2.29 9.96 -4.61
N HIS A 112 1.20 9.66 -5.30
CA HIS A 112 1.11 9.79 -6.76
C HIS A 112 0.91 11.25 -7.20
N ILE A 113 1.18 11.54 -8.48
CA ILE A 113 0.91 12.85 -9.09
C ILE A 113 -0.58 13.19 -8.96
N ASP A 114 -0.89 14.33 -8.37
CA ASP A 114 -2.26 14.72 -8.04
C ASP A 114 -2.98 15.38 -9.23
N VAL A 115 -3.27 14.61 -10.27
CA VAL A 115 -3.93 15.08 -11.50
C VAL A 115 -5.43 15.36 -11.33
N LYS A 116 -6.08 14.77 -10.35
CA LYS A 116 -7.52 14.93 -10.05
C LYS A 116 -7.73 14.95 -8.54
N PRO A 117 -7.58 16.13 -7.89
CA PRO A 117 -7.77 16.26 -6.46
C PRO A 117 -9.17 15.81 -6.01
N TYR A 118 -9.25 15.10 -4.88
CA TYR A 118 -10.50 14.69 -4.24
C TYR A 118 -10.32 14.55 -2.72
N GLY A 119 -11.43 14.43 -2.00
CA GLY A 119 -11.45 14.38 -0.53
C GLY A 119 -11.68 15.76 0.10
N ASP A 120 -12.27 15.77 1.29
CA ASP A 120 -12.46 16.98 2.08
C ASP A 120 -11.14 17.48 2.68
N LEU A 121 -10.21 16.54 2.90
CA LEU A 121 -8.84 16.80 3.32
C LEU A 121 -7.90 15.90 2.48
N SER A 122 -6.79 16.47 2.02
CA SER A 122 -5.83 15.76 1.17
C SER A 122 -4.41 16.01 1.64
N TRP A 123 -3.65 14.92 1.82
CA TRP A 123 -2.21 14.94 2.02
C TRP A 123 -1.55 14.15 0.90
N VAL A 124 -0.98 14.87 -0.06
CA VAL A 124 -0.24 14.29 -1.19
C VAL A 124 1.20 14.77 -1.12
N ASP A 125 2.15 13.84 -1.25
CA ASP A 125 3.59 14.12 -1.26
C ASP A 125 4.29 13.30 -2.35
N GLU A 126 4.37 13.87 -3.56
CA GLU A 126 4.92 13.22 -4.77
C GLU A 126 6.43 12.93 -4.69
N GLU A 127 7.13 13.49 -3.70
CA GLU A 127 8.55 13.27 -3.49
C GLU A 127 8.84 12.00 -2.66
N ARG A 128 7.80 11.37 -2.08
CA ARG A 128 7.95 10.17 -1.26
C ARG A 128 8.07 8.91 -2.11
N SER A 129 8.87 7.97 -1.64
CA SER A 129 9.10 6.70 -2.33
C SER A 129 7.89 5.76 -2.28
N SER A 130 6.99 5.98 -1.31
CA SER A 130 5.79 5.17 -1.10
C SER A 130 4.83 5.85 -0.12
N LEU A 131 3.56 5.47 -0.15
CA LEU A 131 2.61 5.89 0.90
C LEU A 131 2.98 5.27 2.26
N CYS A 132 3.51 4.05 2.29
CA CYS A 132 4.01 3.42 3.52
C CYS A 132 5.09 4.27 4.20
N GLU A 133 5.96 4.92 3.43
CA GLU A 133 6.92 5.89 3.98
C GLU A 133 6.20 7.07 4.65
N MET A 134 5.11 7.58 4.05
CA MET A 134 4.31 8.65 4.63
C MET A 134 3.60 8.20 5.92
N ILE A 135 3.08 6.98 5.97
CA ILE A 135 2.46 6.41 7.19
C ILE A 135 3.49 6.23 8.32
N ALA A 136 4.71 5.78 7.99
CA ALA A 136 5.80 5.72 8.95
C ALA A 136 6.15 7.12 9.50
N ASP A 137 6.20 8.13 8.62
CA ASP A 137 6.42 9.52 8.99
C ASP A 137 5.28 10.09 9.86
N PHE A 138 4.04 9.74 9.56
CA PHE A 138 2.87 10.10 10.37
C PHE A 138 2.98 9.54 11.78
N TRP A 139 3.27 8.25 11.93
CA TRP A 139 3.50 7.62 13.21
C TRP A 139 4.65 8.29 13.98
N LEU A 140 5.81 8.49 13.35
CA LEU A 140 6.97 9.11 13.98
C LEU A 140 6.72 10.57 14.41
N THR A 141 5.94 11.32 13.62
CA THR A 141 5.56 12.70 13.94
C THR A 141 4.75 12.76 15.24
N PHE A 142 3.91 11.76 15.50
CA PHE A 142 3.01 11.71 16.66
C PHE A 142 3.27 10.51 17.57
N LYS A 143 4.53 10.08 17.69
CA LYS A 143 4.91 8.88 18.47
C LYS A 143 4.54 8.92 19.95
N ASP A 144 4.27 10.10 20.51
CA ASP A 144 3.81 10.25 21.89
C ASP A 144 2.31 9.92 22.04
N GLU A 145 1.56 9.92 20.93
CA GLU A 145 0.13 9.64 20.88
C GLU A 145 -0.20 8.35 20.10
N LEU A 146 0.60 8.02 19.09
CA LEU A 146 0.39 6.87 18.22
C LEU A 146 1.34 5.71 18.59
N LYS A 147 0.75 4.53 18.77
CA LYS A 147 1.46 3.28 19.07
C LYS A 147 1.52 2.42 17.81
N ILE A 148 2.57 1.64 17.71
CA ILE A 148 2.76 0.65 16.64
C ILE A 148 3.25 -0.66 17.24
N ASP A 149 2.82 -1.78 16.67
CA ASP A 149 3.33 -3.11 16.95
C ASP A 149 4.11 -3.66 15.75
N ASP A 150 4.68 -4.84 15.91
CA ASP A 150 5.46 -5.52 14.88
C ASP A 150 4.62 -5.90 13.65
N GLU A 151 3.33 -6.18 13.82
CA GLU A 151 2.41 -6.50 12.72
C GLU A 151 2.17 -5.28 11.82
N ALA A 152 1.81 -4.15 12.41
CA ALA A 152 1.62 -2.90 11.67
C ALA A 152 2.94 -2.41 11.03
N ALA A 153 4.06 -2.50 11.76
CA ALA A 153 5.37 -2.14 11.25
C ALA A 153 5.81 -3.06 10.10
N THR A 154 5.50 -4.36 10.16
CA THR A 154 5.74 -5.32 9.08
C THR A 154 4.97 -4.94 7.81
N CYS A 155 3.70 -4.57 7.94
CA CYS A 155 2.89 -4.12 6.81
C CYS A 155 3.51 -2.88 6.14
N ILE A 156 3.83 -1.85 6.93
CA ILE A 156 4.44 -0.60 6.44
C ILE A 156 5.80 -0.86 5.79
N PHE A 157 6.67 -1.61 6.44
CA PHE A 157 7.99 -1.93 5.88
C PHE A 157 7.89 -2.71 4.58
N THR A 158 6.95 -3.64 4.46
CA THR A 158 6.71 -4.40 3.23
C THR A 158 6.32 -3.47 2.06
N GLY A 159 5.43 -2.52 2.30
CA GLY A 159 5.06 -1.53 1.27
C GLY A 159 6.24 -0.65 0.87
N MET A 160 7.03 -0.16 1.83
CA MET A 160 8.26 0.59 1.52
C MET A 160 9.22 -0.23 0.65
N VAL A 161 9.41 -1.52 0.95
CA VAL A 161 10.30 -2.42 0.17
C VAL A 161 9.80 -2.59 -1.25
N THR A 162 8.49 -2.85 -1.42
CA THR A 162 7.94 -3.15 -2.75
C THR A 162 7.97 -1.95 -3.67
N ASP A 163 7.53 -0.79 -3.19
CA ASP A 163 7.35 0.40 -4.01
C ASP A 163 8.66 1.14 -4.31
N SER A 164 9.63 1.06 -3.41
CA SER A 164 10.99 1.60 -3.62
C SER A 164 11.91 0.71 -4.46
N GLY A 165 11.40 -0.39 -5.02
CA GLY A 165 12.21 -1.40 -5.71
C GLY A 165 13.29 -2.00 -4.80
N ARG A 166 12.93 -2.31 -3.55
CA ARG A 166 13.87 -2.76 -2.51
C ARG A 166 14.93 -1.71 -2.20
N PHE A 167 14.49 -0.46 -2.04
CA PHE A 167 15.31 0.72 -1.75
C PHE A 167 16.36 1.04 -2.84
N LYS A 168 16.07 0.71 -4.11
CA LYS A 168 16.99 0.97 -5.24
C LYS A 168 16.58 2.17 -6.10
N PHE A 169 15.31 2.60 -6.05
CA PHE A 169 14.83 3.68 -6.89
C PHE A 169 15.36 5.04 -6.43
N SER A 170 15.42 6.00 -7.35
CA SER A 170 15.97 7.34 -7.09
C SER A 170 15.13 8.19 -6.13
N SER A 171 13.89 7.79 -5.87
CA SER A 171 13.02 8.39 -4.85
C SER A 171 13.43 8.06 -3.41
N VAL A 172 14.34 7.10 -3.22
CA VAL A 172 14.85 6.72 -1.89
C VAL A 172 15.93 7.69 -1.44
N ASP A 173 15.72 8.29 -0.29
CA ASP A 173 16.67 9.21 0.33
C ASP A 173 17.08 8.80 1.75
N GLY A 174 17.83 9.67 2.45
CA GLY A 174 18.23 9.41 3.82
C GLY A 174 17.08 9.39 4.81
N ASP A 175 15.99 10.12 4.53
CA ASP A 175 14.79 10.14 5.37
C ASP A 175 13.97 8.84 5.19
N THR A 176 13.86 8.33 3.96
CA THR A 176 13.30 7.00 3.68
C THR A 176 14.00 5.92 4.51
N MET A 177 15.34 5.92 4.52
CA MET A 177 16.11 4.92 5.29
C MET A 177 15.98 5.11 6.81
N ARG A 178 15.85 6.34 7.31
CA ARG A 178 15.61 6.60 8.74
C ARG A 178 14.24 6.07 9.19
N ARG A 179 13.20 6.25 8.36
CA ARG A 179 11.86 5.69 8.62
C ARG A 179 11.87 4.16 8.60
N ALA A 180 12.55 3.57 7.61
CA ALA A 180 12.75 2.12 7.57
C ALA A 180 13.49 1.61 8.82
N ALA A 181 14.56 2.30 9.27
CA ALA A 181 15.29 1.94 10.48
C ALA A 181 14.39 2.00 11.73
N ALA A 182 13.52 3.02 11.85
CA ALA A 182 12.58 3.11 12.97
C ALA A 182 11.58 1.93 13.01
N LEU A 183 11.16 1.42 11.85
CA LEU A 183 10.32 0.21 11.77
C LEU A 183 11.10 -1.05 12.16
N LEU A 184 12.40 -1.13 11.81
CA LEU A 184 13.28 -2.22 12.27
C LEU A 184 13.42 -2.22 13.80
N ASP A 185 13.51 -1.05 14.42
CA ASP A 185 13.62 -0.89 15.87
C ASP A 185 12.36 -1.38 16.61
N VAL A 186 11.20 -1.47 15.93
CA VAL A 186 9.99 -2.11 16.50
C VAL A 186 10.17 -3.63 16.69
N GLY A 187 11.06 -4.25 15.89
CA GLY A 187 11.40 -5.67 16.02
C GLY A 187 10.81 -6.57 14.94
N ILE A 188 10.54 -6.03 13.76
CA ILE A 188 10.03 -6.79 12.61
C ILE A 188 11.03 -7.84 12.11
N ASN A 189 10.53 -8.93 11.57
CA ASN A 189 11.35 -9.99 10.96
C ASN A 189 11.54 -9.77 9.46
N THR A 190 12.61 -9.10 9.07
CA THR A 190 12.91 -8.81 7.67
C THR A 190 13.19 -10.07 6.84
N GLU A 191 13.82 -11.09 7.40
CA GLU A 191 14.05 -12.37 6.72
C GLU A 191 12.72 -13.01 6.30
N TRP A 192 11.74 -13.01 7.21
CA TRP A 192 10.40 -13.51 6.92
C TRP A 192 9.70 -12.68 5.83
N ILE A 193 9.80 -11.34 5.88
CA ILE A 193 9.23 -10.45 4.87
C ILE A 193 9.82 -10.76 3.49
N TYR A 194 11.16 -10.74 3.37
CA TYR A 194 11.83 -11.00 2.09
C TYR A 194 11.62 -12.43 1.59
N SER A 195 11.51 -13.41 2.50
CA SER A 195 11.19 -14.79 2.11
C SER A 195 9.81 -14.87 1.48
N ASN A 196 8.79 -14.21 2.04
CA ASN A 196 7.46 -14.18 1.44
C ASN A 196 7.41 -13.40 0.12
N LEU A 197 8.10 -12.25 0.04
CA LEU A 197 8.18 -11.46 -1.19
C LEU A 197 8.97 -12.13 -2.33
N ASN A 198 9.79 -13.14 -2.03
CA ASN A 198 10.57 -13.88 -3.02
C ASN A 198 10.06 -15.32 -3.19
N LEU A 199 8.94 -15.67 -2.55
CA LEU A 199 8.38 -17.01 -2.67
C LEU A 199 7.61 -17.13 -3.99
N ASP A 200 8.29 -17.66 -4.99
CA ASP A 200 7.69 -17.97 -6.28
C ASP A 200 7.48 -19.47 -6.44
N ASP A 201 6.35 -19.86 -7.04
CA ASP A 201 6.12 -21.21 -7.51
C ASP A 201 7.17 -21.59 -8.58
N PHE A 202 7.58 -22.85 -8.59
CA PHE A 202 8.54 -23.33 -9.59
C PHE A 202 8.09 -23.09 -11.05
N ASP A 203 6.78 -23.03 -11.29
CA ASP A 203 6.23 -22.71 -12.62
C ASP A 203 6.44 -21.23 -12.97
N VAL A 204 6.38 -20.31 -11.99
CA VAL A 204 6.75 -18.88 -12.15
C VAL A 204 8.24 -18.75 -12.47
N PHE A 205 9.11 -19.43 -11.74
CA PHE A 205 10.55 -19.45 -12.02
C PHE A 205 10.87 -19.93 -13.45
N LYS A 206 10.19 -20.98 -13.93
CA LYS A 206 10.32 -21.42 -15.32
C LYS A 206 9.83 -20.38 -16.33
N PHE A 207 8.77 -19.66 -15.97
CA PHE A 207 8.25 -18.59 -16.81
C PHE A 207 9.23 -17.41 -16.88
N GLU A 208 9.83 -17.01 -15.78
CA GLU A 208 10.87 -15.98 -15.73
C GLU A 208 12.06 -16.36 -16.64
N ALA A 209 12.57 -17.58 -16.52
CA ALA A 209 13.62 -18.07 -17.40
C ALA A 209 13.20 -18.05 -18.88
N TYR A 210 11.94 -18.36 -19.18
CA TYR A 210 11.39 -18.27 -20.52
C TYR A 210 11.34 -16.82 -21.02
N VAL A 211 10.95 -15.86 -20.16
CA VAL A 211 10.92 -14.42 -20.48
C VAL A 211 12.31 -13.94 -20.89
N TYR A 212 13.33 -14.17 -20.07
CA TYR A 212 14.72 -13.79 -20.39
C TYR A 212 15.22 -14.41 -21.71
N LYS A 213 14.83 -15.64 -22.01
CA LYS A 213 15.20 -16.32 -23.26
C LYS A 213 14.47 -15.78 -24.48
N LYS A 214 13.24 -15.26 -24.33
CA LYS A 214 12.33 -14.95 -25.44
C LYS A 214 12.02 -13.46 -25.61
N MET A 215 12.35 -12.63 -24.63
CA MET A 215 12.20 -11.20 -24.76
C MET A 215 12.98 -10.69 -25.99
N LYS A 216 12.46 -9.64 -26.59
CA LYS A 216 13.07 -8.94 -27.71
C LYS A 216 13.40 -7.52 -27.32
N ILE A 217 14.41 -6.96 -27.95
CA ILE A 217 14.78 -5.55 -27.78
C ILE A 217 14.51 -4.86 -29.11
N SER A 218 13.72 -3.80 -29.08
CA SER A 218 13.44 -2.94 -30.23
C SER A 218 14.69 -2.13 -30.62
N LYS A 219 14.65 -1.52 -31.80
CA LYS A 219 15.73 -0.62 -32.29
C LYS A 219 15.96 0.58 -31.36
N ASN A 220 14.95 0.95 -30.56
CA ASN A 220 15.01 2.07 -29.61
C ASN A 220 15.35 1.63 -28.19
N GLY A 221 15.82 0.39 -28.00
CA GLY A 221 16.23 -0.11 -26.68
C GLY A 221 15.08 -0.55 -25.77
N VAL A 222 13.85 -0.66 -26.28
CA VAL A 222 12.70 -1.12 -25.47
C VAL A 222 12.64 -2.65 -25.47
N ALA A 223 12.74 -3.25 -24.29
CA ALA A 223 12.52 -4.68 -24.10
C ALA A 223 11.01 -4.99 -24.12
N TYR A 224 10.60 -6.08 -24.74
CA TYR A 224 9.20 -6.49 -24.79
C TYR A 224 9.04 -8.00 -24.99
N ILE A 225 7.93 -8.53 -24.48
CA ILE A 225 7.45 -9.89 -24.72
C ILE A 225 5.92 -9.86 -24.79
N TYR A 226 5.34 -10.79 -25.55
CA TYR A 226 3.89 -11.00 -25.57
C TYR A 226 3.55 -12.20 -24.69
N VAL A 227 2.66 -11.99 -23.71
CA VAL A 227 2.14 -13.02 -22.82
C VAL A 227 0.66 -13.22 -23.11
N ASP A 228 0.32 -14.28 -23.82
CA ASP A 228 -1.06 -14.65 -24.15
C ASP A 228 -1.64 -15.67 -23.17
N LYS A 229 -2.94 -15.97 -23.30
CA LYS A 229 -3.63 -16.96 -22.45
C LYS A 229 -3.08 -18.38 -22.59
N ALA A 230 -2.54 -18.73 -23.76
CA ALA A 230 -1.93 -20.04 -23.96
C ALA A 230 -0.64 -20.17 -23.15
N MET A 231 0.15 -19.11 -23.11
CA MET A 231 1.37 -19.04 -22.29
C MET A 231 1.04 -19.05 -20.79
N GLN A 232 0.05 -18.29 -20.35
CA GLN A 232 -0.42 -18.34 -18.95
C GLN A 232 -0.82 -19.76 -18.55
N LYS A 233 -1.60 -20.44 -19.40
CA LYS A 233 -2.00 -21.83 -19.16
C LYS A 233 -0.81 -22.80 -19.15
N LYS A 234 0.16 -22.61 -20.06
CA LYS A 234 1.37 -23.45 -20.15
C LYS A 234 2.20 -23.40 -18.87
N PHE A 235 2.35 -22.21 -18.28
CA PHE A 235 3.12 -21.98 -17.05
C PHE A 235 2.24 -21.93 -15.80
N LYS A 236 0.93 -22.22 -15.91
CA LYS A 236 -0.04 -22.21 -14.82
C LYS A 236 -0.09 -20.89 -14.03
N LEU A 237 0.10 -19.77 -14.72
CA LEU A 237 0.16 -18.44 -14.09
C LEU A 237 -1.21 -17.91 -13.75
N THR A 238 -1.33 -17.24 -12.62
CA THR A 238 -2.43 -16.33 -12.33
C THR A 238 -2.33 -15.07 -13.19
N ASN A 239 -3.41 -14.29 -13.26
CA ASN A 239 -3.36 -13.00 -13.96
C ASN A 239 -2.35 -12.03 -13.30
N GLU A 240 -2.23 -12.06 -11.98
CA GLU A 240 -1.29 -11.27 -11.21
C GLU A 240 0.15 -11.64 -11.57
N GLN A 241 0.51 -12.92 -11.53
CA GLN A 241 1.83 -13.43 -11.92
C GLN A 241 2.18 -13.10 -13.37
N ALA A 242 1.21 -13.18 -14.28
CA ALA A 242 1.43 -12.83 -15.68
C ALA A 242 1.64 -11.32 -15.89
N SER A 243 1.01 -10.47 -15.06
CA SER A 243 1.18 -9.01 -15.11
C SER A 243 2.55 -8.58 -14.55
N ASN A 244 3.09 -9.32 -13.59
CA ASN A 244 4.39 -9.02 -12.98
C ASN A 244 5.59 -9.24 -13.93
N VAL A 245 5.35 -9.75 -15.14
CA VAL A 245 6.41 -9.94 -16.16
C VAL A 245 7.21 -8.65 -16.46
N VAL A 246 6.62 -7.50 -16.28
CA VAL A 246 7.29 -6.21 -16.50
C VAL A 246 8.49 -6.02 -15.56
N SER A 247 8.46 -6.60 -14.37
CA SER A 247 9.57 -6.53 -13.41
C SER A 247 10.80 -7.36 -13.82
N TYR A 248 10.67 -8.24 -14.82
CA TYR A 248 11.77 -9.05 -15.36
C TYR A 248 12.45 -8.41 -16.59
N LEU A 249 11.88 -7.32 -17.14
CA LEU A 249 12.39 -6.65 -18.34
C LEU A 249 13.22 -5.41 -18.01
#